data_ad61cfc60a450fa7d71df581d6e20677
#
_entry.id   ad61cfc60a450fa7d71df581d6e20677
#
_cell.length_a   1.000
_cell.length_b   1.000
_cell.length_c   1.000
_cell.angle_alpha   90.00
_cell.angle_beta   90.00
_cell.angle_gamma   90.00
#
_symmetry.space_group_name_H-M   'P 1'
#
loop_
_entity.id
_entity.type
_entity.pdbx_description
1 polymer ?
#
loop_
_entity_poly.entity_id
_entity_poly.type
_entity_poly.pdbx_seq_one_letter_code
_entity_poly.pdbx_strand_id
1 'polypeptide(L)'
;YAVRMAREGADVIISDICAPVSDTVPYPGSTPEDLAETARLIEAEGRSVLSRTVDIRDDAALRQLVADGVEKFGRLDVLVANAGVLSWGRLWELTDEQWNSVIDVNLTGTWRTLRAVIPAMIDAGNGGSIIIISSSAGLKATPGNGHYAASKHGLTSMTNTLALELGEYSIRVNSIHPYSIATPMIQNDAMLAVLGKHHSYLHSFAPMPYQPPAKGSGAKRSDFMSPEEAAEVVVWLAGDRSGLLSGSQIAIDRGVMKY
;
A
#
# COMPACT_ATOMS: atom_id res chain seq x y z
N TYR A 1 4.82 -7.35 -3.05
CA TYR A 1 5.72 -6.39 -3.73
C TYR A 1 7.18 -6.77 -3.51
N ALA A 2 7.66 -6.91 -2.29
CA ALA A 2 9.05 -7.10 -1.93
C ALA A 2 9.72 -8.29 -2.67
N VAL A 3 9.13 -9.48 -2.60
CA VAL A 3 9.62 -10.68 -3.31
C VAL A 3 9.66 -10.47 -4.82
N ARG A 4 8.67 -9.78 -5.39
CA ARG A 4 8.64 -9.51 -6.83
C ARG A 4 9.74 -8.52 -7.25
N MET A 5 10.06 -7.54 -6.40
CA MET A 5 11.21 -6.64 -6.62
C MET A 5 12.54 -7.38 -6.50
N ALA A 6 12.67 -8.31 -5.55
CA ALA A 6 13.86 -9.16 -5.42
C ALA A 6 14.12 -9.97 -6.70
N ARG A 7 13.09 -10.49 -7.36
CA ARG A 7 13.19 -11.16 -8.67
C ARG A 7 13.71 -10.27 -9.79
N GLU A 8 13.49 -8.96 -9.69
CA GLU A 8 14.06 -7.97 -10.62
C GLU A 8 15.47 -7.50 -10.20
N GLY A 9 16.04 -8.08 -9.13
CA GLY A 9 17.40 -7.83 -8.71
C GLY A 9 17.57 -6.79 -7.59
N ALA A 10 16.49 -6.32 -6.96
CA ALA A 10 16.58 -5.39 -5.86
C ALA A 10 17.03 -6.08 -4.55
N ASP A 11 17.92 -5.43 -3.80
CA ASP A 11 18.07 -5.67 -2.37
C ASP A 11 16.98 -4.93 -1.63
N VAL A 12 16.41 -5.49 -0.56
CA VAL A 12 15.14 -5.03 -0.04
C VAL A 12 15.19 -4.75 1.46
N ILE A 13 14.61 -3.62 1.86
CA ILE A 13 14.26 -3.33 3.24
C ILE A 13 12.78 -3.63 3.42
N ILE A 14 12.43 -4.48 4.37
CA ILE A 14 11.05 -4.77 4.73
C ILE A 14 10.80 -4.45 6.20
N SER A 15 9.64 -3.87 6.46
CA SER A 15 9.18 -3.66 7.83
C SER A 15 7.67 -3.84 7.94
N ASP A 16 7.27 -4.30 9.11
CA ASP A 16 5.87 -4.45 9.51
C ASP A 16 5.77 -4.26 11.03
N ILE A 17 4.59 -3.88 11.53
CA ILE A 17 4.34 -3.76 12.97
C ILE A 17 4.35 -5.13 13.67
N CYS A 18 4.01 -6.21 12.94
CA CYS A 18 3.89 -7.57 13.45
C CYS A 18 3.02 -7.70 14.71
N ALA A 19 1.96 -6.91 14.77
CA ALA A 19 1.02 -6.87 15.88
C ALA A 19 -0.34 -6.30 15.43
N PRO A 20 -1.42 -6.56 16.16
CA PRO A 20 -2.68 -5.84 15.97
C PRO A 20 -2.50 -4.33 16.16
N VAL A 21 -3.10 -3.54 15.27
CA VAL A 21 -3.03 -2.07 15.34
C VAL A 21 -4.00 -1.51 16.37
N SER A 22 -5.20 -2.08 16.44
CA SER A 22 -6.30 -1.72 17.34
C SER A 22 -7.34 -2.84 17.30
N ASP A 23 -8.10 -3.01 18.38
CA ASP A 23 -9.24 -3.92 18.47
C ASP A 23 -10.37 -3.56 17.49
N THR A 24 -10.34 -2.35 16.95
CA THR A 24 -11.32 -1.88 15.96
C THR A 24 -11.02 -2.33 14.52
N VAL A 25 -9.82 -2.89 14.26
CA VAL A 25 -9.44 -3.45 12.98
C VAL A 25 -9.91 -4.92 12.92
N PRO A 26 -10.89 -5.27 12.06
CA PRO A 26 -11.66 -6.51 12.18
C PRO A 26 -11.01 -7.74 11.50
N TYR A 27 -9.71 -7.76 11.37
CA TYR A 27 -8.94 -8.89 10.82
C TYR A 27 -7.59 -9.01 11.54
N PRO A 28 -6.98 -10.21 11.56
CA PRO A 28 -5.70 -10.42 12.23
C PRO A 28 -4.62 -9.54 11.60
N GLY A 29 -3.75 -8.97 12.44
CA GLY A 29 -2.51 -8.34 12.01
C GLY A 29 -1.53 -9.38 11.47
N SER A 30 -0.47 -8.90 10.83
CA SER A 30 0.68 -9.71 10.49
C SER A 30 1.43 -10.17 11.74
N THR A 31 2.20 -11.22 11.60
CA THR A 31 3.00 -11.81 12.67
C THR A 31 4.50 -11.67 12.38
N PRO A 32 5.38 -11.84 13.38
CA PRO A 32 6.82 -11.92 13.14
C PRO A 32 7.20 -13.04 12.16
N GLU A 33 6.45 -14.14 12.17
CA GLU A 33 6.63 -15.29 11.28
C GLU A 33 6.33 -14.94 9.82
N ASP A 34 5.28 -14.14 9.56
CA ASP A 34 4.94 -13.63 8.21
C ASP A 34 6.06 -12.72 7.66
N LEU A 35 6.61 -11.86 8.51
CA LEU A 35 7.72 -11.00 8.14
C LEU A 35 8.99 -11.81 7.86
N ALA A 36 9.29 -12.80 8.71
CA ALA A 36 10.43 -13.71 8.54
C ALA A 36 10.28 -14.56 7.26
N GLU A 37 9.08 -15.05 6.96
CA GLU A 37 8.84 -15.80 5.71
C GLU A 37 9.04 -14.90 4.48
N THR A 38 8.61 -13.65 4.55
CA THR A 38 8.87 -12.69 3.45
C THR A 38 10.37 -12.48 3.25
N ALA A 39 11.14 -12.34 4.33
CA ALA A 39 12.59 -12.23 4.26
C ALA A 39 13.23 -13.46 3.62
N ARG A 40 12.83 -14.67 4.05
CA ARG A 40 13.29 -15.94 3.49
C ARG A 40 13.01 -16.05 1.98
N LEU A 41 11.84 -15.59 1.54
CA LEU A 41 11.48 -15.59 0.12
C LEU A 41 12.35 -14.64 -0.70
N ILE A 42 12.75 -13.49 -0.14
CA ILE A 42 13.67 -12.54 -0.80
C ILE A 42 15.08 -13.17 -0.91
N GLU A 43 15.57 -13.80 0.16
CA GLU A 43 16.87 -14.48 0.18
C GLU A 43 16.89 -15.64 -0.84
N ALA A 44 15.78 -16.37 -0.99
CA ALA A 44 15.64 -17.43 -1.99
C ALA A 44 15.77 -16.95 -3.43
N GLU A 45 15.49 -15.67 -3.70
CA GLU A 45 15.73 -15.03 -5.00
C GLU A 45 17.20 -14.55 -5.15
N GLY A 46 18.09 -14.89 -4.19
CA GLY A 46 19.51 -14.51 -4.19
C GLY A 46 19.76 -13.04 -3.85
N ARG A 47 18.84 -12.37 -3.16
CA ARG A 47 18.97 -10.94 -2.82
C ARG A 47 19.15 -10.76 -1.31
N SER A 48 19.79 -9.63 -0.95
CA SER A 48 19.95 -9.25 0.45
C SER A 48 18.70 -8.58 0.99
N VAL A 49 18.33 -8.88 2.24
CA VAL A 49 17.18 -8.27 2.91
C VAL A 49 17.59 -7.68 4.27
N LEU A 50 17.05 -6.50 4.58
CA LEU A 50 16.99 -5.95 5.93
C LEU A 50 15.54 -6.03 6.42
N SER A 51 15.29 -6.80 7.46
CA SER A 51 13.97 -7.00 8.05
C SER A 51 13.92 -6.41 9.46
N ARG A 52 12.91 -5.62 9.78
CA ARG A 52 12.70 -5.01 11.11
C ARG A 52 11.22 -4.95 11.47
N THR A 53 10.91 -5.20 12.72
CA THR A 53 9.59 -4.88 13.28
C THR A 53 9.54 -3.38 13.55
N VAL A 54 8.67 -2.65 12.84
CA VAL A 54 8.52 -1.18 12.96
C VAL A 54 7.06 -0.81 12.81
N ASP A 55 6.56 -0.04 13.76
CA ASP A 55 5.29 0.68 13.61
C ASP A 55 5.55 2.02 12.89
N ILE A 56 4.90 2.24 11.76
CA ILE A 56 5.07 3.50 11.01
C ILE A 56 4.53 4.74 11.73
N ARG A 57 3.85 4.56 12.88
CA ARG A 57 3.46 5.65 13.79
C ARG A 57 4.62 6.11 14.67
N ASP A 58 5.70 5.33 14.78
CA ASP A 58 6.93 5.66 15.50
C ASP A 58 7.97 6.28 14.57
N ASP A 59 8.11 7.60 14.65
CA ASP A 59 9.04 8.37 13.84
C ASP A 59 10.52 8.04 14.12
N ALA A 60 10.87 7.72 15.37
CA ALA A 60 12.26 7.37 15.73
C ALA A 60 12.63 6.00 15.15
N ALA A 61 11.74 5.02 15.23
CA ALA A 61 11.94 3.70 14.67
C ALA A 61 12.06 3.74 13.13
N LEU A 62 11.25 4.59 12.46
CA LEU A 62 11.35 4.80 11.01
C LEU A 62 12.70 5.39 10.60
N ARG A 63 13.18 6.42 11.32
CA ARG A 63 14.50 7.01 11.03
C ARG A 63 15.63 6.01 11.24
N GLN A 64 15.55 5.19 12.29
CA GLN A 64 16.54 4.16 12.52
C GLN A 64 16.53 3.10 11.42
N LEU A 65 15.34 2.67 10.97
CA LEU A 65 15.22 1.74 9.84
C LEU A 65 15.88 2.27 8.56
N VAL A 66 15.68 3.57 8.28
CA VAL A 66 16.31 4.22 7.11
C VAL A 66 17.81 4.28 7.27
N ALA A 67 18.31 4.65 8.46
CA ALA A 67 19.76 4.69 8.74
C ALA A 67 20.42 3.31 8.59
N ASP A 68 19.82 2.27 9.19
CA ASP A 68 20.27 0.86 9.05
C ASP A 68 20.28 0.44 7.57
N GLY A 69 19.27 0.86 6.81
CA GLY A 69 19.16 0.55 5.39
C GLY A 69 20.25 1.22 4.53
N VAL A 70 20.50 2.49 4.78
CA VAL A 70 21.58 3.24 4.09
C VAL A 70 22.95 2.69 4.49
N GLU A 71 23.16 2.35 5.76
CA GLU A 71 24.40 1.69 6.20
C GLU A 71 24.63 0.36 5.47
N LYS A 72 23.58 -0.46 5.34
CA LYS A 72 23.68 -1.79 4.74
C LYS A 72 23.83 -1.78 3.22
N PHE A 73 23.07 -0.90 2.53
CA PHE A 73 22.94 -0.92 1.07
C PHE A 73 23.53 0.30 0.37
N GLY A 74 23.95 1.31 1.13
CA GLY A 74 24.59 2.53 0.61
C GLY A 74 23.59 3.60 0.15
N ARG A 75 22.36 3.24 -0.27
CA ARG A 75 21.35 4.16 -0.80
C ARG A 75 19.95 3.58 -0.78
N LEU A 76 18.96 4.44 -1.04
CA LEU A 76 17.58 4.07 -1.27
C LEU A 76 17.15 4.58 -2.65
N ASP A 77 16.68 3.69 -3.53
CA ASP A 77 16.24 4.01 -4.89
C ASP A 77 14.71 4.03 -5.01
N VAL A 78 14.05 3.15 -4.25
CA VAL A 78 12.61 2.95 -4.36
C VAL A 78 11.98 2.89 -2.97
N LEU A 79 10.89 3.64 -2.78
CA LEU A 79 9.99 3.50 -1.64
C LEU A 79 8.63 2.98 -2.10
N VAL A 80 8.13 1.93 -1.45
CA VAL A 80 6.73 1.51 -1.52
C VAL A 80 6.07 1.78 -0.19
N ALA A 81 5.34 2.87 -0.07
CA ALA A 81 4.57 3.23 1.12
C ALA A 81 3.25 2.46 1.11
N ASN A 82 3.26 1.25 1.70
CA ASN A 82 2.18 0.26 1.59
C ASN A 82 1.35 0.09 2.87
N ALA A 83 1.92 0.29 4.05
CA ALA A 83 1.24 0.02 5.31
C ALA A 83 -0.12 0.72 5.40
N GLY A 84 -1.12 -0.01 5.87
CA GLY A 84 -2.47 0.53 5.98
C GLY A 84 -3.45 -0.46 6.62
N VAL A 85 -4.48 0.10 7.22
CA VAL A 85 -5.56 -0.64 7.88
C VAL A 85 -6.93 -0.13 7.44
N LEU A 86 -7.96 -0.94 7.65
CA LEU A 86 -9.34 -0.64 7.34
C LEU A 86 -10.25 -1.12 8.47
N SER A 87 -11.20 -0.30 8.87
CA SER A 87 -12.35 -0.71 9.67
C SER A 87 -13.66 -0.27 9.01
N TRP A 88 -14.80 -0.75 9.49
CA TRP A 88 -16.09 -0.55 8.88
C TRP A 88 -17.08 0.10 9.84
N GLY A 89 -17.83 1.07 9.33
CA GLY A 89 -18.86 1.80 10.06
C GLY A 89 -19.37 2.98 9.26
N ARG A 90 -20.60 3.44 9.54
CA ARG A 90 -21.10 4.69 8.94
C ARG A 90 -20.34 5.87 9.54
N LEU A 91 -19.99 6.86 8.72
CA LEU A 91 -19.10 7.95 9.09
C LEU A 91 -19.47 8.64 10.40
N TRP A 92 -20.77 8.83 10.66
CA TRP A 92 -21.28 9.48 11.88
C TRP A 92 -21.47 8.52 13.07
N GLU A 93 -21.21 7.24 12.90
CA GLU A 93 -21.29 6.21 13.95
C GLU A 93 -19.91 5.71 14.36
N LEU A 94 -18.85 6.14 13.68
CA LEU A 94 -17.49 5.76 14.02
C LEU A 94 -17.12 6.27 15.40
N THR A 95 -16.45 5.43 16.17
CA THR A 95 -15.79 5.89 17.40
C THR A 95 -14.52 6.67 17.10
N ASP A 96 -14.06 7.49 18.03
CA ASP A 96 -12.77 8.18 17.91
C ASP A 96 -11.62 7.19 17.69
N GLU A 97 -11.66 6.03 18.34
CA GLU A 97 -10.66 4.98 18.17
C GLU A 97 -10.66 4.41 16.75
N GLN A 98 -11.83 4.12 16.16
CA GLN A 98 -11.93 3.68 14.77
C GLN A 98 -11.39 4.72 13.80
N TRP A 99 -11.74 5.99 14.02
CA TRP A 99 -11.23 7.10 13.21
C TRP A 99 -9.72 7.22 13.34
N ASN A 100 -9.21 7.35 14.58
CA ASN A 100 -7.81 7.60 14.84
C ASN A 100 -6.92 6.45 14.37
N SER A 101 -7.28 5.19 14.62
CA SER A 101 -6.48 4.04 14.19
C SER A 101 -6.28 4.00 12.67
N VAL A 102 -7.28 4.38 11.89
CA VAL A 102 -7.16 4.42 10.41
C VAL A 102 -6.38 5.65 9.95
N ILE A 103 -6.65 6.83 10.49
CA ILE A 103 -5.95 8.07 10.10
C ILE A 103 -4.48 8.03 10.51
N ASP A 104 -4.18 7.58 11.73
CA ASP A 104 -2.82 7.54 12.27
C ASP A 104 -1.92 6.58 11.49
N VAL A 105 -2.44 5.44 11.04
CA VAL A 105 -1.68 4.51 10.22
C VAL A 105 -1.65 4.99 8.76
N ASN A 106 -2.82 5.10 8.12
CA ASN A 106 -2.87 5.26 6.68
C ASN A 106 -2.36 6.61 6.19
N LEU A 107 -2.65 7.70 6.92
CA LEU A 107 -2.32 9.05 6.50
C LEU A 107 -1.07 9.57 7.23
N THR A 108 -1.15 9.68 8.55
CA THR A 108 -0.05 10.23 9.36
C THR A 108 1.19 9.34 9.32
N GLY A 109 1.02 8.01 9.41
CA GLY A 109 2.11 7.03 9.35
C GLY A 109 2.78 7.00 7.98
N THR A 110 2.00 7.06 6.90
CA THR A 110 2.55 7.19 5.55
C THR A 110 3.34 8.50 5.39
N TRP A 111 2.83 9.63 5.88
CA TRP A 111 3.57 10.90 5.89
C TRP A 111 4.89 10.80 6.69
N ARG A 112 4.88 10.16 7.87
CA ARG A 112 6.11 9.91 8.65
C ARG A 112 7.12 9.06 7.87
N THR A 113 6.65 8.01 7.20
CA THR A 113 7.49 7.16 6.35
C THR A 113 8.14 7.97 5.23
N LEU A 114 7.36 8.79 4.51
CA LEU A 114 7.86 9.69 3.47
C LEU A 114 8.90 10.67 4.03
N ARG A 115 8.60 11.30 5.18
CA ARG A 115 9.50 12.23 5.86
C ARG A 115 10.82 11.58 6.29
N ALA A 116 10.80 10.31 6.67
CA ALA A 116 12.01 9.59 7.06
C ALA A 116 12.87 9.20 5.85
N VAL A 117 12.25 8.79 4.74
CA VAL A 117 12.93 8.22 3.57
C VAL A 117 13.42 9.28 2.59
N ILE A 118 12.64 10.31 2.32
CA ILE A 118 12.93 11.31 1.27
C ILE A 118 14.30 11.97 1.42
N PRO A 119 14.74 12.41 2.62
CA PRO A 119 16.06 13.00 2.76
C PRO A 119 17.18 12.05 2.32
N ALA A 120 17.12 10.78 2.67
CA ALA A 120 18.12 9.79 2.27
C ALA A 120 18.15 9.56 0.73
N MET A 121 16.98 9.61 0.08
CA MET A 121 16.90 9.52 -1.39
C MET A 121 17.50 10.78 -2.06
N ILE A 122 17.25 11.96 -1.51
CA ILE A 122 17.83 13.22 -1.99
C ILE A 122 19.34 13.21 -1.83
N ASP A 123 19.84 12.84 -0.64
CA ASP A 123 21.29 12.81 -0.33
C ASP A 123 22.04 11.79 -1.21
N ALA A 124 21.39 10.71 -1.62
CA ALA A 124 21.97 9.75 -2.55
C ALA A 124 22.20 10.34 -3.97
N GLY A 125 21.39 11.31 -4.38
CA GLY A 125 21.58 12.09 -5.63
C GLY A 125 21.38 11.30 -6.93
N ASN A 126 20.82 10.11 -6.88
CA ASN A 126 20.64 9.21 -8.04
C ASN A 126 19.21 9.16 -8.58
N GLY A 127 18.34 10.08 -8.12
CA GLY A 127 16.92 10.06 -8.43
C GLY A 127 16.19 8.92 -7.71
N GLY A 128 15.05 8.48 -8.25
CA GLY A 128 14.34 7.36 -7.65
C GLY A 128 12.85 7.31 -7.95
N SER A 129 12.15 6.39 -7.28
CA SER A 129 10.71 6.20 -7.43
C SER A 129 10.02 6.00 -6.08
N ILE A 130 9.03 6.82 -5.78
CA ILE A 130 8.15 6.67 -4.62
C ILE A 130 6.77 6.21 -5.12
N ILE A 131 6.30 5.10 -4.57
CA ILE A 131 5.02 4.50 -4.91
C ILE A 131 4.15 4.46 -3.66
N ILE A 132 3.07 5.23 -3.66
CA ILE A 132 2.15 5.31 -2.53
C ILE A 132 0.96 4.38 -2.81
N ILE A 133 0.73 3.42 -1.90
CA ILE A 133 -0.40 2.51 -2.01
C ILE A 133 -1.65 3.17 -1.43
N SER A 134 -2.43 3.79 -2.32
CA SER A 134 -3.72 4.35 -1.99
C SER A 134 -4.82 3.26 -2.09
N SER A 135 -5.92 3.55 -2.73
CA SER A 135 -7.07 2.67 -2.97
C SER A 135 -7.97 3.30 -4.01
N SER A 136 -8.86 2.52 -4.63
CA SER A 136 -10.03 3.05 -5.33
C SER A 136 -10.84 4.00 -4.44
N ALA A 137 -10.87 3.77 -3.12
CA ALA A 137 -11.45 4.67 -2.13
C ALA A 137 -10.72 6.02 -1.99
N GLY A 138 -9.55 6.19 -2.57
CA GLY A 138 -8.84 7.47 -2.70
C GLY A 138 -9.21 8.28 -3.95
N LEU A 139 -10.07 7.73 -4.82
CA LEU A 139 -10.59 8.37 -6.04
C LEU A 139 -12.12 8.45 -6.08
N LYS A 140 -12.80 7.48 -5.48
CA LYS A 140 -14.24 7.37 -5.43
C LYS A 140 -14.70 7.04 -4.03
N ALA A 141 -15.65 7.79 -3.50
CA ALA A 141 -16.23 7.51 -2.19
C ALA A 141 -16.93 6.14 -2.17
N THR A 142 -16.78 5.44 -1.04
CA THR A 142 -17.51 4.20 -0.76
C THR A 142 -18.19 4.33 0.60
N PRO A 143 -19.46 3.91 0.73
CA PRO A 143 -20.15 3.96 2.01
C PRO A 143 -19.61 2.91 2.98
N GLY A 144 -19.69 3.19 4.27
CA GLY A 144 -19.29 2.27 5.33
C GLY A 144 -17.80 2.28 5.68
N ASN A 145 -16.99 3.13 5.03
CA ASN A 145 -15.56 3.27 5.33
C ASN A 145 -15.05 4.71 5.09
N GLY A 146 -15.82 5.71 5.50
CA GLY A 146 -15.53 7.12 5.20
C GLY A 146 -14.17 7.62 5.73
N HIS A 147 -13.73 7.17 6.90
CA HIS A 147 -12.40 7.49 7.46
C HIS A 147 -11.26 6.90 6.61
N TYR A 148 -11.44 5.67 6.11
CA TYR A 148 -10.50 5.05 5.19
C TYR A 148 -10.44 5.83 3.87
N ALA A 149 -11.59 6.19 3.30
CA ALA A 149 -11.66 7.00 2.10
C ALA A 149 -10.98 8.37 2.30
N ALA A 150 -11.21 9.04 3.44
CA ALA A 150 -10.54 10.29 3.79
C ALA A 150 -9.01 10.13 3.82
N SER A 151 -8.51 9.06 4.49
CA SER A 151 -7.08 8.78 4.53
C SER A 151 -6.50 8.56 3.12
N LYS A 152 -7.16 7.78 2.28
CA LYS A 152 -6.68 7.44 0.93
C LYS A 152 -6.78 8.61 -0.07
N HIS A 153 -7.76 9.52 0.07
CA HIS A 153 -7.79 10.79 -0.66
C HIS A 153 -6.64 11.72 -0.22
N GLY A 154 -6.30 11.74 1.08
CA GLY A 154 -5.12 12.45 1.59
C GLY A 154 -3.82 11.96 0.94
N LEU A 155 -3.66 10.65 0.73
CA LEU A 155 -2.50 10.08 0.02
C LEU A 155 -2.47 10.51 -1.46
N THR A 156 -3.62 10.63 -2.11
CA THR A 156 -3.70 11.16 -3.48
C THR A 156 -3.18 12.60 -3.54
N SER A 157 -3.57 13.44 -2.58
CA SER A 157 -3.07 14.82 -2.47
C SER A 157 -1.56 14.86 -2.22
N MET A 158 -1.05 14.04 -1.28
CA MET A 158 0.40 13.95 -1.02
C MET A 158 1.19 13.54 -2.27
N THR A 159 0.66 12.60 -3.07
CA THR A 159 1.28 12.19 -4.33
C THR A 159 1.47 13.36 -5.27
N ASN A 160 0.44 14.19 -5.45
CA ASN A 160 0.50 15.36 -6.33
C ASN A 160 1.53 16.39 -5.85
N THR A 161 1.50 16.70 -4.56
CA THR A 161 2.42 17.67 -3.95
C THR A 161 3.87 17.21 -4.07
N LEU A 162 4.16 15.97 -3.64
CA LEU A 162 5.52 15.42 -3.67
C LEU A 162 6.07 15.23 -5.09
N ALA A 163 5.22 14.96 -6.07
CA ALA A 163 5.65 14.88 -7.47
C ALA A 163 6.21 16.22 -7.99
N LEU A 164 5.67 17.34 -7.50
CA LEU A 164 6.17 18.69 -7.82
C LEU A 164 7.44 19.01 -7.01
N GLU A 165 7.42 18.74 -5.70
CA GLU A 165 8.53 19.08 -4.81
C GLU A 165 9.79 18.26 -5.09
N LEU A 166 9.65 16.98 -5.51
CA LEU A 166 10.76 16.06 -5.70
C LEU A 166 11.25 15.98 -7.16
N GLY A 167 10.60 16.69 -8.07
CA GLY A 167 10.99 16.73 -9.47
C GLY A 167 12.41 17.26 -9.69
N GLU A 168 12.84 18.26 -8.91
CA GLU A 168 14.20 18.80 -8.97
C GLU A 168 15.30 17.80 -8.58
N TYR A 169 14.95 16.77 -7.79
CA TYR A 169 15.85 15.69 -7.39
C TYR A 169 15.75 14.45 -8.29
N SER A 170 15.02 14.54 -9.40
CA SER A 170 14.75 13.41 -10.30
C SER A 170 14.07 12.22 -9.61
N ILE A 171 13.31 12.45 -8.55
CA ILE A 171 12.53 11.46 -7.84
C ILE A 171 11.08 11.54 -8.32
N ARG A 172 10.58 10.45 -8.89
CA ARG A 172 9.18 10.32 -9.33
C ARG A 172 8.29 9.88 -8.18
N VAL A 173 7.09 10.44 -8.09
CA VAL A 173 6.11 10.04 -7.08
C VAL A 173 4.78 9.71 -7.75
N ASN A 174 4.32 8.48 -7.58
CA ASN A 174 3.03 8.03 -8.12
C ASN A 174 2.22 7.29 -7.07
N SER A 175 0.91 7.24 -7.22
CA SER A 175 0.06 6.38 -6.40
C SER A 175 -0.62 5.30 -7.23
N ILE A 176 -0.79 4.14 -6.65
CA ILE A 176 -1.67 3.10 -7.19
C ILE A 176 -2.94 3.02 -6.36
N HIS A 177 -4.03 2.73 -7.04
CA HIS A 177 -5.39 2.71 -6.50
C HIS A 177 -6.03 1.35 -6.77
N PRO A 178 -5.67 0.33 -5.96
CA PRO A 178 -6.29 -0.98 -6.07
C PRO A 178 -7.78 -0.93 -5.74
N TYR A 179 -8.56 -1.75 -6.42
CA TYR A 179 -9.93 -2.05 -5.99
C TYR A 179 -9.92 -3.18 -4.98
N SER A 180 -10.25 -4.40 -5.38
CA SER A 180 -10.34 -5.54 -4.45
C SER A 180 -9.18 -6.51 -4.68
N ILE A 181 -8.27 -6.60 -3.72
CA ILE A 181 -7.21 -7.61 -3.67
C ILE A 181 -7.61 -8.68 -2.66
N ALA A 182 -7.43 -9.95 -3.01
CA ALA A 182 -7.76 -11.09 -2.16
C ALA A 182 -6.85 -11.13 -0.91
N THR A 183 -7.26 -10.44 0.15
CA THR A 183 -6.55 -10.35 1.42
C THR A 183 -7.54 -10.35 2.60
N PRO A 184 -7.11 -10.66 3.83
CA PRO A 184 -7.97 -10.59 5.02
C PRO A 184 -8.59 -9.19 5.25
N MET A 185 -7.95 -8.13 4.79
CA MET A 185 -8.47 -6.76 4.88
C MET A 185 -9.84 -6.59 4.22
N ILE A 186 -10.10 -7.30 3.11
CA ILE A 186 -11.36 -7.20 2.35
C ILE A 186 -12.32 -8.35 2.69
N GLN A 187 -11.79 -9.51 3.04
CA GLN A 187 -12.59 -10.71 3.30
C GLN A 187 -12.80 -10.90 4.80
N ASN A 188 -13.70 -10.11 5.41
CA ASN A 188 -14.00 -10.19 6.84
C ASN A 188 -15.50 -9.96 7.14
N ASP A 189 -15.91 -10.43 8.32
CA ASP A 189 -17.32 -10.40 8.76
C ASP A 189 -17.83 -8.97 9.00
N ALA A 190 -16.97 -8.03 9.36
CA ALA A 190 -17.39 -6.65 9.62
C ALA A 190 -17.87 -5.94 8.34
N MET A 191 -17.20 -6.18 7.20
CA MET A 191 -17.68 -5.74 5.90
C MET A 191 -19.06 -6.33 5.59
N LEU A 192 -19.20 -7.65 5.74
CA LEU A 192 -20.47 -8.34 5.48
C LEU A 192 -21.59 -7.83 6.39
N ALA A 193 -21.31 -7.55 7.66
CA ALA A 193 -22.28 -7.01 8.60
C ALA A 193 -22.80 -5.62 8.19
N VAL A 194 -21.91 -4.71 7.76
CA VAL A 194 -22.29 -3.37 7.30
C VAL A 194 -23.09 -3.46 6.00
N LEU A 195 -22.65 -4.24 5.02
CA LEU A 195 -23.33 -4.39 3.74
C LEU A 195 -24.67 -5.13 3.89
N GLY A 196 -24.74 -6.14 4.75
CA GLY A 196 -25.97 -6.87 5.06
C GLY A 196 -27.02 -6.02 5.77
N LYS A 197 -26.59 -5.08 6.62
CA LYS A 197 -27.47 -4.11 7.30
C LYS A 197 -27.93 -2.98 6.35
N HIS A 198 -27.12 -2.62 5.35
CA HIS A 198 -27.36 -1.50 4.45
C HIS A 198 -27.26 -1.92 2.98
N HIS A 199 -28.28 -2.67 2.49
CA HIS A 199 -28.26 -3.28 1.15
C HIS A 199 -28.05 -2.26 0.01
N SER A 200 -28.45 -0.99 0.18
CA SER A 200 -28.19 0.05 -0.81
C SER A 200 -26.70 0.30 -1.04
N TYR A 201 -25.85 -0.01 -0.09
CA TYR A 201 -24.39 0.13 -0.22
C TYR A 201 -23.78 -0.83 -1.24
N LEU A 202 -24.43 -1.97 -1.49
CA LEU A 202 -23.98 -2.94 -2.49
C LEU A 202 -23.81 -2.34 -3.89
N HIS A 203 -24.60 -1.32 -4.23
CA HIS A 203 -24.47 -0.62 -5.52
C HIS A 203 -23.11 0.07 -5.71
N SER A 204 -22.39 0.35 -4.61
CA SER A 204 -21.06 0.97 -4.66
C SER A 204 -19.94 -0.06 -4.84
N PHE A 205 -20.24 -1.35 -4.73
CA PHE A 205 -19.29 -2.47 -4.85
C PHE A 205 -19.60 -3.29 -6.10
N ALA A 206 -19.37 -2.67 -7.26
CA ALA A 206 -19.61 -3.34 -8.54
C ALA A 206 -18.60 -4.49 -8.77
N PRO A 207 -19.00 -5.56 -9.44
CA PRO A 207 -18.06 -6.59 -9.89
C PRO A 207 -17.08 -6.01 -10.90
N MET A 208 -15.87 -6.57 -10.97
CA MET A 208 -14.85 -6.11 -11.92
C MET A 208 -15.28 -6.47 -13.36
N PRO A 209 -15.49 -5.49 -14.25
CA PRO A 209 -15.98 -5.75 -15.60
C PRO A 209 -14.98 -6.50 -16.49
N TYR A 210 -13.69 -6.15 -16.38
CA TYR A 210 -12.64 -6.87 -17.10
C TYR A 210 -12.17 -8.07 -16.27
N GLN A 211 -12.23 -9.24 -16.88
CA GLN A 211 -11.68 -10.47 -16.34
C GLN A 211 -10.55 -10.94 -17.23
N PRO A 212 -9.29 -10.99 -16.75
CA PRO A 212 -8.19 -11.49 -17.55
C PRO A 212 -8.45 -12.97 -17.94
N PRO A 213 -7.87 -13.44 -19.06
CA PRO A 213 -7.94 -14.85 -19.43
C PRO A 213 -7.43 -15.73 -18.28
N ALA A 214 -8.17 -16.79 -17.97
CA ALA A 214 -7.75 -17.76 -16.96
C ALA A 214 -6.43 -18.42 -17.41
N LYS A 215 -5.43 -18.43 -16.54
CA LYS A 215 -4.17 -19.14 -16.80
C LYS A 215 -4.36 -20.61 -16.43
N GLY A 216 -4.38 -21.48 -17.44
CA GLY A 216 -4.50 -22.93 -17.30
C GLY A 216 -5.95 -23.45 -17.44
N SER A 217 -6.06 -24.75 -17.72
CA SER A 217 -7.36 -25.42 -17.83
C SER A 217 -8.02 -25.53 -16.45
N GLY A 218 -9.22 -24.98 -16.30
CA GLY A 218 -10.02 -25.08 -15.08
C GLY A 218 -9.81 -23.95 -14.06
N ALA A 219 -8.99 -22.93 -14.36
CA ALA A 219 -8.88 -21.76 -13.49
C ALA A 219 -10.21 -20.99 -13.44
N LYS A 220 -10.78 -20.82 -12.24
CA LYS A 220 -11.97 -20.01 -12.03
C LYS A 220 -11.62 -18.53 -12.15
N ARG A 221 -12.49 -17.76 -12.78
CA ARG A 221 -12.45 -16.30 -12.73
C ARG A 221 -12.64 -15.84 -11.29
N SER A 222 -11.84 -14.87 -10.84
CA SER A 222 -11.97 -14.29 -9.51
C SER A 222 -12.42 -12.84 -9.63
N ASP A 223 -13.39 -12.45 -8.81
CA ASP A 223 -13.78 -11.04 -8.63
C ASP A 223 -12.76 -10.22 -7.82
N PHE A 224 -11.68 -10.87 -7.38
CA PHE A 224 -10.57 -10.25 -6.69
C PHE A 224 -9.30 -10.39 -7.52
N MET A 225 -8.44 -9.36 -7.46
CA MET A 225 -7.07 -9.46 -7.95
C MET A 225 -6.22 -10.24 -6.95
N SER A 226 -5.21 -10.94 -7.43
CA SER A 226 -4.21 -11.51 -6.52
C SER A 226 -3.18 -10.45 -6.11
N PRO A 227 -2.50 -10.64 -4.96
CA PRO A 227 -1.38 -9.78 -4.56
C PRO A 227 -0.26 -9.73 -5.60
N GLU A 228 -0.02 -10.83 -6.33
CA GLU A 228 0.98 -10.92 -7.38
C GLU A 228 0.62 -10.06 -8.59
N GLU A 229 -0.65 -10.05 -9.02
CA GLU A 229 -1.10 -9.18 -10.11
C GLU A 229 -0.88 -7.69 -9.77
N ALA A 230 -1.17 -7.28 -8.54
CA ALA A 230 -0.92 -5.93 -8.08
C ALA A 230 0.59 -5.60 -8.02
N ALA A 231 1.43 -6.59 -7.70
CA ALA A 231 2.87 -6.41 -7.63
C ALA A 231 3.52 -6.08 -8.98
N GLU A 232 2.98 -6.58 -10.09
CA GLU A 232 3.51 -6.27 -11.43
C GLU A 232 3.46 -4.76 -11.75
N VAL A 233 2.38 -4.07 -11.35
CA VAL A 233 2.26 -2.63 -11.56
C VAL A 233 3.24 -1.86 -10.69
N VAL A 234 3.42 -2.29 -9.43
CA VAL A 234 4.39 -1.67 -8.51
C VAL A 234 5.82 -1.79 -9.04
N VAL A 235 6.21 -2.98 -9.49
CA VAL A 235 7.53 -3.24 -10.08
C VAL A 235 7.76 -2.40 -11.34
N TRP A 236 6.73 -2.29 -12.20
CA TRP A 236 6.83 -1.44 -13.39
C TRP A 236 7.04 0.04 -13.02
N LEU A 237 6.33 0.56 -12.01
CA LEU A 237 6.49 1.92 -11.52
C LEU A 237 7.84 2.16 -10.83
N ALA A 238 8.41 1.14 -10.21
CA ALA A 238 9.74 1.21 -9.60
C ALA A 238 10.87 1.40 -10.64
N GLY A 239 10.71 0.78 -11.80
CA GLY A 239 11.76 0.75 -12.84
C GLY A 239 11.72 1.93 -13.82
N ASP A 240 12.75 2.00 -14.65
CA ASP A 240 12.97 3.09 -15.62
C ASP A 240 11.94 3.13 -16.76
N ARG A 241 11.26 2.01 -17.03
CA ARG A 241 10.22 1.94 -18.07
C ARG A 241 9.01 2.82 -17.81
N SER A 242 8.85 3.30 -16.59
CA SER A 242 7.83 4.28 -16.18
C SER A 242 8.39 5.70 -15.98
N GLY A 243 9.57 5.99 -16.52
CA GLY A 243 10.34 7.22 -16.30
C GLY A 243 9.61 8.53 -16.63
N LEU A 244 8.57 8.48 -17.46
CA LEU A 244 7.76 9.65 -17.82
C LEU A 244 6.59 9.90 -16.87
N LEU A 245 6.38 9.02 -15.87
CA LEU A 245 5.24 9.14 -14.94
C LEU A 245 5.68 9.69 -13.59
N SER A 246 5.19 10.88 -13.26
CA SER A 246 5.23 11.45 -11.91
C SER A 246 3.93 12.21 -11.65
N GLY A 247 3.37 12.12 -10.45
CA GLY A 247 2.07 12.69 -10.09
C GLY A 247 0.87 11.90 -10.59
N SER A 248 1.05 10.68 -11.11
CA SER A 248 -0.04 9.88 -11.66
C SER A 248 -0.76 9.07 -10.58
N GLN A 249 -2.12 9.04 -10.69
CA GLN A 249 -2.99 8.17 -9.90
C GLN A 249 -3.43 6.99 -10.77
N ILE A 250 -2.81 5.82 -10.56
CA ILE A 250 -3.00 4.65 -11.41
C ILE A 250 -4.00 3.69 -10.79
N ALA A 251 -5.21 3.66 -11.34
CA ALA A 251 -6.23 2.70 -10.93
C ALA A 251 -5.85 1.30 -11.42
N ILE A 252 -5.80 0.34 -10.49
CA ILE A 252 -5.68 -1.09 -10.79
C ILE A 252 -6.98 -1.76 -10.31
N ASP A 253 -8.02 -1.64 -11.12
CA ASP A 253 -9.41 -1.89 -10.74
C ASP A 253 -10.19 -2.69 -11.80
N ARG A 254 -9.53 -3.12 -12.86
CA ARG A 254 -10.16 -3.79 -13.99
C ARG A 254 -11.38 -3.05 -14.56
N GLY A 255 -11.40 -1.72 -14.43
CA GLY A 255 -12.41 -0.83 -15.00
C GLY A 255 -13.59 -0.49 -14.07
N VAL A 256 -13.62 -0.95 -12.81
CA VAL A 256 -14.71 -0.67 -11.85
C VAL A 256 -14.94 0.82 -11.65
N MET A 257 -13.89 1.63 -11.67
CA MET A 257 -13.99 3.08 -11.43
C MET A 257 -14.63 3.87 -12.58
N LYS A 258 -15.01 3.21 -13.67
CA LYS A 258 -15.65 3.84 -14.84
C LYS A 258 -17.18 3.77 -14.80
N TYR A 259 -17.76 3.20 -13.72
CA TYR A 259 -19.20 3.17 -13.46
C TYR A 259 -19.63 4.27 -12.47
#